data_35e59978739d2a5ff4a761f3caa902d0
#
_entry.id   35e59978739d2a5ff4a761f3caa902d0
#
_cell.length_a   1.000
_cell.length_b   1.000
_cell.length_c   1.000
_cell.angle_alpha   90.00
_cell.angle_beta   90.00
_cell.angle_gamma   90.00
#
_symmetry.space_group_name_H-M   'P 1'
#
loop_
_entity.id
_entity.type
_entity.pdbx_description
1 polymer ?
#
loop_
_entity_poly.entity_id
_entity_poly.type
_entity_poly.pdbx_seq_one_letter_code
_entity_poly.pdbx_strand_id
1 'polypeptide(L)'
;MYSVLILQLERTTTTPLRMQPRTLYGLREAPKIWFDTIKAFLLRHGFTQSTLDECLFYKRYPDKTSTDVLLHIDDGKGTTDTPIRAFHSLIALKAQFKVLKVTQGNKHDYLSMVFTYNREENTVNITMPPYAKKIAESYETPERGNPLTLYTPTLFKVQEAVKLNREEQEKFPSTAMRIMYYALRVRPDILCTVNFLSTRTRLGTATFEDKNKLIRLVQFINKTHTDGITLGGGTSNNIRIFAYADAAYGIHMDDKSHTGLVITFGRGPIYVKSGKQKFVTKSNCEAEISSHYLT
;
A
#
# COMPACT_ATOMS: atom_id res chain seq x y z
N MET A 1 -10.04 9.56 -22.68
CA MET A 1 -8.98 8.52 -22.54
C MET A 1 -7.95 9.06 -21.56
N TYR A 2 -7.88 8.52 -20.36
CA TYR A 2 -6.97 9.04 -19.32
C TYR A 2 -5.51 8.75 -19.65
N SER A 3 -4.66 9.74 -19.51
CA SER A 3 -3.21 9.58 -19.58
C SER A 3 -2.63 9.54 -18.17
N VAL A 4 -1.85 8.51 -17.86
CA VAL A 4 -1.14 8.36 -16.59
C VAL A 4 0.34 8.67 -16.82
N LEU A 5 0.91 9.46 -15.93
CA LEU A 5 2.30 9.86 -15.94
C LEU A 5 2.89 9.52 -14.56
N ILE A 6 3.99 8.80 -14.53
CA ILE A 6 4.83 8.71 -13.34
C ILE A 6 6.02 9.64 -13.53
N LEU A 7 6.19 10.52 -12.56
CA LEU A 7 7.22 11.56 -12.54
C LEU A 7 8.24 11.19 -11.46
N GLN A 8 9.49 11.02 -11.86
CA GLN A 8 10.60 10.97 -10.92
C GLN A 8 11.37 12.27 -11.05
N LEU A 9 11.35 13.06 -9.99
CA LEU A 9 11.99 14.36 -9.92
C LEU A 9 13.37 14.16 -9.30
N GLU A 10 14.42 14.32 -10.10
CA GLU A 10 15.77 14.34 -9.55
C GLU A 10 16.04 15.69 -8.86
N ARG A 11 16.48 15.61 -7.61
CA ARG A 11 16.95 16.77 -6.85
C ARG A 11 18.28 17.21 -7.41
N THR A 12 18.27 18.16 -8.34
CA THR A 12 19.52 18.71 -8.86
C THR A 12 20.19 19.64 -7.85
N THR A 13 21.42 19.33 -7.50
CA THR A 13 22.27 20.17 -6.66
C THR A 13 22.82 21.40 -7.39
N THR A 14 22.53 21.56 -8.69
CA THR A 14 23.14 22.60 -9.54
C THR A 14 22.10 23.38 -10.32
N THR A 15 21.54 24.43 -9.72
CA THR A 15 20.92 25.51 -10.49
C THR A 15 21.31 26.85 -9.92
N PRO A 16 21.92 27.75 -10.70
CA PRO A 16 22.17 29.12 -10.28
C PRO A 16 20.91 29.94 -10.52
N LEU A 17 19.89 29.78 -9.68
CA LEU A 17 18.82 30.77 -9.54
C LEU A 17 18.91 31.36 -8.13
N ARG A 18 19.04 32.69 -8.10
CA ARG A 18 19.19 33.51 -6.92
C ARG A 18 18.36 33.00 -5.74
N MET A 19 19.08 32.71 -4.63
CA MET A 19 18.58 32.60 -3.26
C MET A 19 17.42 31.61 -3.01
N GLN A 20 17.66 30.32 -3.26
CA GLN A 20 16.98 29.29 -2.46
C GLN A 20 18.04 28.57 -1.61
N PRO A 21 17.79 28.31 -0.32
CA PRO A 21 18.75 27.60 0.51
C PRO A 21 19.02 26.22 -0.11
N ARG A 22 20.28 26.00 -0.51
CA ARG A 22 20.75 24.70 -1.01
C ARG A 22 20.67 23.72 0.13
N THR A 23 19.68 22.86 0.14
CA THR A 23 19.64 21.76 1.11
C THR A 23 20.60 20.68 0.66
N LEU A 24 21.61 20.39 1.48
CA LEU A 24 22.48 19.23 1.30
C LEU A 24 21.64 17.97 1.40
N TYR A 25 21.92 17.03 0.50
CA TYR A 25 21.30 15.70 0.53
C TYR A 25 21.56 15.04 1.89
N GLY A 26 20.49 14.54 2.55
CA GLY A 26 20.60 13.91 3.87
C GLY A 26 20.21 14.79 5.07
N LEU A 27 19.96 16.09 4.87
CA LEU A 27 19.40 16.92 5.94
C LEU A 27 17.95 16.52 6.24
N ARG A 28 17.61 16.54 7.52
CA ARG A 28 16.27 16.19 8.03
C ARG A 28 15.15 17.07 7.44
N GLU A 29 15.48 18.28 7.05
CA GLU A 29 14.56 19.31 6.52
C GLU A 29 14.41 19.24 4.98
N ALA A 30 15.31 18.54 4.30
CA ALA A 30 15.36 18.48 2.83
C ALA A 30 14.04 18.01 2.19
N PRO A 31 13.34 16.98 2.69
CA PRO A 31 12.05 16.55 2.15
C PRO A 31 10.97 17.62 2.24
N LYS A 32 10.93 18.39 3.33
CA LYS A 32 9.96 19.47 3.52
C LYS A 32 10.20 20.62 2.56
N ILE A 33 11.43 21.10 2.45
CA ILE A 33 11.79 22.19 1.54
C ILE A 33 11.48 21.80 0.09
N TRP A 34 11.75 20.55 -0.28
CA TRP A 34 11.39 20.03 -1.58
C TRP A 34 9.88 20.03 -1.81
N PHE A 35 9.11 19.51 -0.86
CA PHE A 35 7.65 19.52 -0.93
C PHE A 35 7.09 20.94 -1.06
N ASP A 36 7.57 21.88 -0.26
CA ASP A 36 7.16 23.28 -0.31
C ASP A 36 7.48 23.93 -1.66
N THR A 37 8.62 23.55 -2.27
CA THR A 37 9.01 24.04 -3.59
C THR A 37 8.07 23.54 -4.70
N ILE A 38 7.75 22.23 -4.73
CA ILE A 38 6.86 21.68 -5.74
C ILE A 38 5.42 22.10 -5.52
N LYS A 39 4.97 22.23 -4.27
CA LYS A 39 3.67 22.79 -3.90
C LYS A 39 3.52 24.20 -4.45
N ALA A 40 4.48 25.10 -4.17
CA ALA A 40 4.46 26.47 -4.67
C ALA A 40 4.43 26.53 -6.22
N PHE A 41 5.14 25.60 -6.88
CA PHE A 41 5.08 25.46 -8.34
C PHE A 41 3.68 25.07 -8.81
N LEU A 42 3.08 24.03 -8.25
CA LEU A 42 1.74 23.55 -8.64
C LEU A 42 0.67 24.61 -8.42
N LEU A 43 0.68 25.30 -7.27
CA LEU A 43 -0.25 26.39 -6.98
C LEU A 43 -0.14 27.53 -7.99
N ARG A 44 1.08 27.96 -8.36
CA ARG A 44 1.31 28.98 -9.39
C ARG A 44 0.79 28.58 -10.78
N HIS A 45 0.74 27.28 -11.07
CA HIS A 45 0.23 26.73 -12.32
C HIS A 45 -1.28 26.42 -12.27
N GLY A 46 -1.98 26.92 -11.24
CA GLY A 46 -3.42 26.84 -11.10
C GLY A 46 -3.94 25.48 -10.60
N PHE A 47 -3.10 24.70 -9.95
CA PHE A 47 -3.56 23.54 -9.20
C PHE A 47 -4.09 23.98 -7.82
N THR A 48 -5.04 23.21 -7.31
CA THR A 48 -5.58 23.36 -5.96
C THR A 48 -5.10 22.17 -5.12
N GLN A 49 -4.60 22.43 -3.92
CA GLN A 49 -4.25 21.36 -2.98
C GLN A 49 -5.53 20.80 -2.34
N SER A 50 -5.61 19.49 -2.19
CA SER A 50 -6.73 18.84 -1.51
C SER A 50 -6.74 19.17 -0.02
N THR A 51 -7.93 19.33 0.55
CA THR A 51 -8.13 19.49 1.99
C THR A 51 -8.09 18.16 2.75
N LEU A 52 -8.22 17.02 2.03
CA LEU A 52 -8.24 15.69 2.61
C LEU A 52 -6.85 15.03 2.63
N ASP A 53 -5.99 15.37 1.65
CA ASP A 53 -4.64 14.85 1.53
C ASP A 53 -3.73 15.96 1.00
N GLU A 54 -2.76 16.38 1.81
CA GLU A 54 -1.83 17.45 1.47
C GLU A 54 -0.92 17.12 0.26
N CYS A 55 -0.75 15.83 -0.05
CA CYS A 55 0.04 15.36 -1.19
C CYS A 55 -0.75 15.33 -2.50
N LEU A 56 -2.08 15.50 -2.45
CA LEU A 56 -2.95 15.48 -3.61
C LEU A 56 -3.24 16.89 -4.11
N PHE A 57 -2.95 17.13 -5.39
CA PHE A 57 -3.23 18.37 -6.10
C PHE A 57 -4.12 18.08 -7.29
N TYR A 58 -5.07 18.95 -7.58
CA TYR A 58 -5.96 18.81 -8.73
C TYR A 58 -6.16 20.15 -9.46
N LYS A 59 -6.41 20.05 -10.76
CA LYS A 59 -6.79 21.19 -11.59
C LYS A 59 -8.00 20.82 -12.41
N ARG A 60 -9.07 21.59 -12.31
CA ARG A 60 -10.30 21.43 -13.07
C ARG A 60 -10.33 22.47 -14.17
N TYR A 61 -10.77 22.07 -15.35
CA TYR A 61 -10.81 22.94 -16.53
C TYR A 61 -12.26 23.25 -16.93
N PRO A 62 -12.51 24.37 -17.66
CA PRO A 62 -13.86 24.76 -18.09
C PRO A 62 -14.59 23.72 -18.93
N ASP A 63 -13.85 22.89 -19.67
CA ASP A 63 -14.37 21.79 -20.48
C ASP A 63 -14.69 20.52 -19.67
N LYS A 64 -14.75 20.65 -18.32
CA LYS A 64 -14.98 19.57 -17.35
C LYS A 64 -13.88 18.50 -17.28
N THR A 65 -12.77 18.66 -18.02
CA THR A 65 -11.61 17.78 -17.87
C THR A 65 -10.81 18.10 -16.60
N SER A 66 -9.96 17.18 -16.19
CA SER A 66 -9.15 17.33 -14.99
C SER A 66 -7.71 16.85 -15.16
N THR A 67 -6.86 17.36 -14.30
CA THR A 67 -5.53 16.83 -14.07
C THR A 67 -5.32 16.71 -12.57
N ASP A 68 -4.97 15.52 -12.11
CA ASP A 68 -4.69 15.24 -10.71
C ASP A 68 -3.23 14.83 -10.56
N VAL A 69 -2.57 15.30 -9.50
CA VAL A 69 -1.16 15.01 -9.19
C VAL A 69 -1.06 14.56 -7.75
N LEU A 70 -0.55 13.36 -7.54
CA LEU A 70 -0.22 12.82 -6.23
C LEU A 70 1.30 12.84 -6.06
N LEU A 71 1.78 13.44 -4.98
CA LEU A 71 3.20 13.53 -4.66
C LEU A 71 3.56 12.56 -3.54
N HIS A 72 4.73 11.96 -3.63
CA HIS A 72 5.34 11.21 -2.54
C HIS A 72 6.85 11.45 -2.55
N ILE A 73 7.29 12.35 -1.71
CA ILE A 73 8.70 12.82 -1.66
C ILE A 73 9.17 13.24 -3.05
N ASP A 74 9.99 12.43 -3.74
CA ASP A 74 10.57 12.72 -5.04
C ASP A 74 9.77 12.11 -6.21
N ASP A 75 8.81 11.25 -5.90
CA ASP A 75 7.97 10.58 -6.88
C ASP A 75 6.63 11.30 -7.02
N GLY A 76 6.17 11.48 -8.25
CA GLY A 76 4.85 12.02 -8.56
C GLY A 76 4.07 11.09 -9.48
N LYS A 77 2.77 10.97 -9.25
CA LYS A 77 1.85 10.30 -10.14
C LYS A 77 0.83 11.31 -10.65
N GLY A 78 0.85 11.57 -11.95
CA GLY A 78 -0.10 12.45 -12.62
C GLY A 78 -1.14 11.65 -13.40
N THR A 79 -2.41 12.05 -13.32
CA THR A 79 -3.49 11.54 -14.16
C THR A 79 -4.19 12.69 -14.82
N THR A 80 -4.58 12.54 -16.09
CA THR A 80 -5.27 13.59 -16.84
C THR A 80 -6.22 12.99 -17.87
N ASP A 81 -7.30 13.69 -18.13
CA ASP A 81 -8.33 13.26 -19.10
C ASP A 81 -7.85 13.36 -20.55
N THR A 82 -6.85 14.17 -20.84
CA THR A 82 -6.36 14.38 -22.21
C THR A 82 -4.84 14.37 -22.30
N PRO A 83 -4.25 13.77 -23.38
CA PRO A 83 -2.81 13.76 -23.61
C PRO A 83 -2.19 15.17 -23.72
N ILE A 84 -2.91 16.12 -24.28
CA ILE A 84 -2.44 17.51 -24.46
C ILE A 84 -2.17 18.16 -23.10
N ARG A 85 -3.05 17.95 -22.12
CA ARG A 85 -2.86 18.52 -20.77
C ARG A 85 -1.70 17.86 -20.05
N ALA A 86 -1.50 16.55 -20.26
CA ALA A 86 -0.29 15.86 -19.78
C ALA A 86 0.97 16.51 -20.34
N PHE A 87 0.99 16.78 -21.63
CA PHE A 87 2.13 17.38 -22.31
C PHE A 87 2.43 18.80 -21.79
N HIS A 88 1.43 19.66 -21.64
CA HIS A 88 1.61 21.02 -21.09
C HIS A 88 2.13 21.00 -19.65
N SER A 89 1.59 20.12 -18.82
CA SER A 89 2.06 19.96 -17.43
C SER A 89 3.53 19.50 -17.37
N LEU A 90 3.91 18.58 -18.28
CA LEU A 90 5.30 18.10 -18.39
C LEU A 90 6.27 19.18 -18.87
N ILE A 91 5.89 20.00 -19.85
CA ILE A 91 6.75 21.10 -20.32
C ILE A 91 7.00 22.08 -19.18
N ALA A 92 5.97 22.48 -18.44
CA ALA A 92 6.10 23.38 -17.31
C ALA A 92 7.01 22.82 -16.22
N LEU A 93 6.85 21.53 -15.88
CA LEU A 93 7.72 20.83 -14.93
C LEU A 93 9.17 20.76 -15.41
N LYS A 94 9.40 20.40 -16.69
CA LYS A 94 10.77 20.32 -17.27
C LYS A 94 11.44 21.68 -17.36
N ALA A 95 10.68 22.76 -17.56
CA ALA A 95 11.24 24.12 -17.54
C ALA A 95 11.73 24.55 -16.16
N GLN A 96 11.05 24.12 -15.09
CA GLN A 96 11.39 24.47 -13.72
C GLN A 96 12.39 23.49 -13.08
N PHE A 97 12.26 22.19 -13.35
CA PHE A 97 13.09 21.12 -12.80
C PHE A 97 13.91 20.47 -13.91
N LYS A 98 15.24 20.57 -13.84
CA LYS A 98 16.16 20.22 -14.95
C LYS A 98 16.16 18.75 -15.33
N VAL A 99 15.87 17.86 -14.39
CA VAL A 99 15.88 16.41 -14.64
C VAL A 99 14.53 15.83 -14.21
N LEU A 100 13.83 15.29 -15.18
CA LEU A 100 12.52 14.67 -14.96
C LEU A 100 12.49 13.37 -15.77
N LYS A 101 12.49 12.24 -15.06
CA LYS A 101 12.21 10.95 -15.67
C LYS A 101 10.70 10.76 -15.70
N VAL A 102 10.15 10.56 -16.89
CA VAL A 102 8.71 10.36 -17.09
C VAL A 102 8.47 9.03 -17.76
N THR A 103 7.58 8.23 -17.21
CA THR A 103 7.09 7.01 -17.83
C THR A 103 5.65 7.20 -18.30
N GLN A 104 5.37 6.73 -19.52
CA GLN A 104 4.05 6.79 -20.16
C GLN A 104 3.64 5.39 -20.62
N GLY A 105 2.35 5.17 -20.84
CA GLY A 105 1.82 3.91 -21.36
C GLY A 105 0.87 3.22 -20.38
N ASN A 106 0.80 1.89 -20.48
CA ASN A 106 -0.13 1.11 -19.69
C ASN A 106 0.52 0.42 -18.46
N LYS A 107 1.86 0.48 -18.36
CA LYS A 107 2.58 -0.15 -17.24
C LYS A 107 3.54 0.84 -16.62
N HIS A 108 3.45 0.99 -15.31
CA HIS A 108 4.25 1.93 -14.53
C HIS A 108 4.73 1.32 -13.24
N ASP A 109 5.96 1.65 -12.86
CA ASP A 109 6.49 1.38 -11.53
C ASP A 109 6.33 2.64 -10.66
N TYR A 110 5.68 2.52 -9.51
CA TYR A 110 5.51 3.59 -8.55
C TYR A 110 5.51 3.05 -7.13
N LEU A 111 6.39 3.55 -6.27
CA LEU A 111 6.54 3.13 -4.87
C LEU A 111 6.69 1.60 -4.70
N SER A 112 7.52 0.98 -5.54
CA SER A 112 7.75 -0.47 -5.61
C SER A 112 6.52 -1.29 -6.05
N MET A 113 5.43 -0.64 -6.44
CA MET A 113 4.25 -1.27 -7.02
C MET A 113 4.29 -1.17 -8.55
N VAL A 114 3.83 -2.21 -9.22
CA VAL A 114 3.64 -2.24 -10.67
C VAL A 114 2.17 -2.02 -10.97
N PHE A 115 1.84 -0.92 -11.62
CA PHE A 115 0.51 -0.57 -12.09
C PHE A 115 0.37 -0.98 -13.55
N THR A 116 -0.57 -1.87 -13.86
CA THR A 116 -0.89 -2.28 -15.23
C THR A 116 -2.32 -1.88 -15.56
N TYR A 117 -2.48 -0.94 -16.47
CA TYR A 117 -3.78 -0.40 -16.91
C TYR A 117 -4.33 -1.21 -18.08
N ASN A 118 -5.53 -1.74 -17.92
CA ASN A 118 -6.35 -2.23 -19.04
C ASN A 118 -7.40 -1.17 -19.37
N ARG A 119 -7.21 -0.48 -20.48
CA ARG A 119 -8.06 0.65 -20.85
C ARG A 119 -9.39 0.22 -21.47
N GLU A 120 -9.46 -0.98 -22.02
CA GLU A 120 -10.68 -1.56 -22.60
C GLU A 120 -11.66 -1.92 -21.48
N GLU A 121 -11.16 -2.51 -20.41
CA GLU A 121 -11.95 -2.85 -19.22
C GLU A 121 -12.04 -1.71 -18.19
N ASN A 122 -11.36 -0.58 -18.39
CA ASN A 122 -11.22 0.49 -17.40
C ASN A 122 -10.72 -0.01 -16.04
N THR A 123 -9.72 -0.89 -16.05
CA THR A 123 -9.15 -1.47 -14.83
C THR A 123 -7.69 -1.13 -14.67
N VAL A 124 -7.23 -1.17 -13.43
CA VAL A 124 -5.81 -1.17 -13.07
C VAL A 124 -5.51 -2.36 -12.18
N ASN A 125 -4.54 -3.16 -12.59
CA ASN A 125 -3.97 -4.22 -11.78
C ASN A 125 -2.71 -3.69 -11.07
N ILE A 126 -2.62 -3.88 -9.76
CA ILE A 126 -1.53 -3.40 -8.91
C ILE A 126 -0.87 -4.60 -8.24
N THR A 127 0.41 -4.81 -8.53
CA THR A 127 1.19 -5.95 -8.04
C THR A 127 2.56 -5.51 -7.52
N MET A 128 3.27 -6.40 -6.82
CA MET A 128 4.65 -6.17 -6.36
C MET A 128 5.53 -7.43 -6.52
N PRO A 129 5.65 -8.03 -7.71
CA PRO A 129 6.35 -9.31 -7.89
C PRO A 129 7.81 -9.30 -7.43
N PRO A 130 8.64 -8.26 -7.70
CA PRO A 130 10.02 -8.23 -7.22
C PRO A 130 10.11 -8.18 -5.68
N TYR A 131 9.15 -7.51 -5.02
CA TYR A 131 9.11 -7.43 -3.57
C TYR A 131 8.70 -8.77 -2.95
N ALA A 132 7.71 -9.45 -3.52
CA ALA A 132 7.29 -10.78 -3.11
C ALA A 132 8.43 -11.82 -3.21
N LYS A 133 9.20 -11.79 -4.30
CA LYS A 133 10.40 -12.63 -4.46
C LYS A 133 11.45 -12.35 -3.40
N LYS A 134 11.75 -11.08 -3.11
CA LYS A 134 12.68 -10.69 -2.03
C LYS A 134 12.22 -11.20 -0.66
N ILE A 135 10.92 -11.22 -0.37
CA ILE A 135 10.40 -11.83 0.86
C ILE A 135 10.73 -13.33 0.88
N ALA A 136 10.42 -14.04 -0.21
CA ALA A 136 10.64 -15.47 -0.32
C ALA A 136 12.13 -15.85 -0.18
N GLU A 137 13.02 -15.09 -0.82
CA GLU A 137 14.47 -15.30 -0.78
C GLU A 137 15.08 -14.95 0.59
N SER A 138 14.48 -14.01 1.32
CA SER A 138 15.03 -13.55 2.61
C SER A 138 14.71 -14.46 3.80
N TYR A 139 13.85 -15.46 3.61
CA TYR A 139 13.45 -16.38 4.66
C TYR A 139 13.54 -17.82 4.18
N GLU A 140 14.44 -18.59 4.79
CA GLU A 140 14.63 -19.99 4.45
C GLU A 140 13.34 -20.78 4.68
N THR A 141 12.82 -21.34 3.60
CA THR A 141 11.65 -22.22 3.65
C THR A 141 12.02 -23.59 3.12
N PRO A 142 11.52 -24.69 3.74
CA PRO A 142 11.71 -26.02 3.18
C PRO A 142 11.18 -26.08 1.74
N GLU A 143 11.88 -26.78 0.87
CA GLU A 143 11.44 -26.98 -0.53
C GLU A 143 10.06 -27.66 -0.63
N ARG A 144 9.72 -28.48 0.37
CA ARG A 144 8.43 -29.15 0.50
C ARG A 144 7.42 -28.22 1.19
N GLY A 145 6.51 -27.68 0.43
CA GLY A 145 5.37 -26.90 0.91
C GLY A 145 4.81 -26.04 -0.21
N ASN A 146 3.62 -26.37 -0.66
CA ASN A 146 2.91 -25.62 -1.70
C ASN A 146 1.48 -25.34 -1.23
N PRO A 147 1.31 -24.48 -0.20
CA PRO A 147 0.01 -24.25 0.37
C PRO A 147 -0.93 -23.63 -0.65
N LEU A 148 -2.14 -24.19 -0.76
CA LEU A 148 -3.21 -23.65 -1.60
C LEU A 148 -3.98 -22.56 -0.87
N THR A 149 -3.94 -22.57 0.46
CA THR A 149 -4.64 -21.61 1.33
C THR A 149 -3.81 -21.33 2.58
N LEU A 150 -3.99 -20.13 3.12
CA LEU A 150 -3.40 -19.73 4.40
C LEU A 150 -4.26 -20.16 5.60
N TYR A 151 -5.53 -20.45 5.36
CA TYR A 151 -6.41 -20.90 6.44
C TYR A 151 -5.94 -22.22 7.02
N THR A 152 -5.82 -22.26 8.34
CA THR A 152 -5.66 -23.47 9.13
C THR A 152 -6.51 -23.33 10.40
N PRO A 153 -7.13 -24.42 10.90
CA PRO A 153 -7.92 -24.36 12.15
C PRO A 153 -7.11 -23.90 13.38
N THR A 154 -5.79 -23.91 13.24
CA THR A 154 -4.86 -23.54 14.32
C THR A 154 -4.23 -22.17 14.12
N LEU A 155 -4.64 -21.39 13.10
CA LEU A 155 -4.00 -20.10 12.79
C LEU A 155 -3.92 -19.19 14.03
N PHE A 156 -5.02 -18.99 14.74
CA PHE A 156 -5.09 -18.13 15.92
C PHE A 156 -4.71 -18.82 17.22
N LYS A 157 -4.49 -20.14 17.21
CA LYS A 157 -4.08 -20.87 18.40
C LYS A 157 -2.62 -20.58 18.72
N VAL A 158 -2.37 -20.15 19.92
CA VAL A 158 -1.01 -20.05 20.49
C VAL A 158 -0.79 -21.30 21.32
N GLN A 159 0.13 -22.14 20.89
CA GLN A 159 0.50 -23.35 21.64
C GLN A 159 1.71 -23.04 22.53
N GLU A 160 1.76 -23.66 23.71
CA GLU A 160 2.98 -23.75 24.49
C GLU A 160 3.96 -24.66 23.74
N ALA A 161 4.83 -24.05 22.98
CA ALA A 161 5.85 -24.72 22.18
C ALA A 161 7.22 -24.15 22.52
N VAL A 162 8.26 -24.83 22.07
CA VAL A 162 9.65 -24.38 22.20
C VAL A 162 9.78 -22.99 21.60
N LYS A 163 10.32 -22.06 22.38
CA LYS A 163 10.61 -20.71 21.92
C LYS A 163 11.72 -20.72 20.88
N LEU A 164 11.66 -19.81 19.95
CA LEU A 164 12.71 -19.59 18.95
C LEU A 164 14.02 -19.19 19.63
N ASN A 165 15.15 -19.55 19.04
CA ASN A 165 16.45 -19.07 19.45
C ASN A 165 16.57 -17.55 19.21
N ARG A 166 17.64 -16.92 19.71
CA ARG A 166 17.81 -15.46 19.67
C ARG A 166 17.84 -14.92 18.25
N GLU A 167 18.55 -15.57 17.34
CA GLU A 167 18.65 -15.15 15.95
C GLU A 167 17.28 -15.18 15.22
N GLU A 168 16.53 -16.26 15.44
CA GLU A 168 15.19 -16.41 14.90
C GLU A 168 14.19 -15.40 15.49
N GLN A 169 14.31 -15.11 16.80
CA GLN A 169 13.51 -14.07 17.47
C GLN A 169 13.75 -12.66 16.88
N GLU A 170 14.94 -12.38 16.38
CA GLU A 170 15.28 -11.11 15.72
C GLU A 170 14.79 -11.07 14.25
N LYS A 171 14.89 -12.19 13.53
CA LYS A 171 14.45 -12.31 12.11
C LYS A 171 12.92 -12.31 11.97
N PHE A 172 12.21 -12.94 12.89
CA PHE A 172 10.76 -13.12 12.81
C PHE A 172 9.99 -11.78 12.71
N PRO A 173 10.20 -10.77 13.59
CA PRO A 173 9.53 -9.48 13.49
C PRO A 173 9.84 -8.75 12.18
N SER A 174 11.09 -8.77 11.74
CA SER A 174 11.52 -8.12 10.50
C SER A 174 10.78 -8.68 9.29
N THR A 175 10.67 -10.01 9.21
CA THR A 175 9.96 -10.69 8.13
C THR A 175 8.46 -10.42 8.19
N ALA A 176 7.84 -10.51 9.38
CA ALA A 176 6.44 -10.22 9.56
C ALA A 176 6.09 -8.77 9.15
N MET A 177 6.94 -7.79 9.48
CA MET A 177 6.71 -6.39 9.09
C MET A 177 6.89 -6.15 7.58
N ARG A 178 7.84 -6.83 6.92
CA ARG A 178 7.94 -6.79 5.45
C ARG A 178 6.70 -7.35 4.78
N ILE A 179 6.17 -8.45 5.29
CA ILE A 179 4.93 -9.05 4.77
C ILE A 179 3.73 -8.16 5.08
N MET A 180 3.67 -7.52 6.24
CA MET A 180 2.62 -6.54 6.58
C MET A 180 2.60 -5.37 5.58
N TYR A 181 3.79 -4.82 5.25
CA TYR A 181 3.92 -3.78 4.23
C TYR A 181 3.36 -4.23 2.87
N TYR A 182 3.69 -5.45 2.45
CA TYR A 182 3.22 -6.05 1.21
C TYR A 182 1.70 -6.28 1.20
N ALA A 183 1.18 -6.81 2.32
CA ALA A 183 -0.24 -7.07 2.52
C ALA A 183 -1.10 -5.81 2.38
N LEU A 184 -0.70 -4.74 3.08
CA LEU A 184 -1.42 -3.46 3.10
C LEU A 184 -1.41 -2.74 1.74
N ARG A 185 -0.49 -3.08 0.83
CA ARG A 185 -0.40 -2.42 -0.47
C ARG A 185 -1.15 -3.18 -1.56
N VAL A 186 -0.92 -4.49 -1.67
CA VAL A 186 -1.37 -5.24 -2.85
C VAL A 186 -1.94 -6.62 -2.54
N ARG A 187 -1.83 -7.11 -1.29
CA ARG A 187 -2.24 -8.48 -0.92
C ARG A 187 -3.09 -8.49 0.35
N PRO A 188 -4.27 -7.88 0.32
CA PRO A 188 -5.20 -7.88 1.46
C PRO A 188 -5.65 -9.29 1.87
N ASP A 189 -5.60 -10.26 0.99
CA ASP A 189 -5.91 -11.67 1.24
C ASP A 189 -5.01 -12.33 2.30
N ILE A 190 -3.78 -11.86 2.47
CA ILE A 190 -2.85 -12.38 3.50
C ILE A 190 -2.87 -11.54 4.79
N LEU A 191 -3.64 -10.45 4.84
CA LEU A 191 -3.59 -9.48 5.93
C LEU A 191 -3.98 -10.08 7.28
N CYS A 192 -4.98 -10.96 7.31
CA CYS A 192 -5.42 -11.63 8.53
C CYS A 192 -4.30 -12.45 9.16
N THR A 193 -3.62 -13.27 8.35
CA THR A 193 -2.53 -14.12 8.81
C THR A 193 -1.34 -13.31 9.33
N VAL A 194 -0.90 -12.32 8.56
CA VAL A 194 0.26 -11.51 8.97
C VAL A 194 -0.08 -10.63 10.17
N ASN A 195 -1.32 -10.16 10.29
CA ASN A 195 -1.75 -9.40 11.46
C ASN A 195 -1.70 -10.25 12.73
N PHE A 196 -2.18 -11.50 12.69
CA PHE A 196 -2.00 -12.43 13.79
C PHE A 196 -0.53 -12.61 14.14
N LEU A 197 0.34 -12.91 13.16
CA LEU A 197 1.77 -13.09 13.38
C LEU A 197 2.44 -11.82 13.95
N SER A 198 1.95 -10.64 13.62
CA SER A 198 2.46 -9.38 14.18
C SER A 198 2.24 -9.27 15.69
N THR A 199 1.20 -9.92 16.24
CA THR A 199 0.98 -9.98 17.69
C THR A 199 2.04 -10.83 18.41
N ARG A 200 2.79 -11.65 17.66
CA ARG A 200 3.83 -12.57 18.15
C ARG A 200 5.25 -12.00 17.99
N THR A 201 5.38 -10.73 17.59
CA THR A 201 6.69 -10.10 17.31
C THR A 201 7.42 -9.58 18.53
N ARG A 202 6.79 -9.58 19.73
CA ARG A 202 7.48 -9.20 20.96
C ARG A 202 8.64 -10.16 21.24
N LEU A 203 9.81 -9.63 21.54
CA LEU A 203 11.00 -10.42 21.81
C LEU A 203 10.73 -11.48 22.89
N GLY A 204 11.13 -12.73 22.63
CA GLY A 204 10.94 -13.86 23.52
C GLY A 204 9.53 -14.46 23.54
N THR A 205 8.60 -14.01 22.66
CA THR A 205 7.24 -14.56 22.63
C THR A 205 7.00 -15.54 21.48
N ALA A 206 7.70 -15.38 20.35
CA ALA A 206 7.52 -16.25 19.19
C ALA A 206 8.01 -17.69 19.47
N THR A 207 7.20 -18.65 19.05
CA THR A 207 7.44 -20.07 19.20
C THR A 207 7.74 -20.74 17.87
N PHE A 208 8.16 -22.01 17.91
CA PHE A 208 8.38 -22.82 16.71
C PHE A 208 7.10 -22.96 15.88
N GLU A 209 5.93 -23.00 16.52
CA GLU A 209 4.64 -23.03 15.82
C GLU A 209 4.35 -21.70 15.09
N ASP A 210 4.69 -20.58 15.68
CA ASP A 210 4.57 -19.26 15.03
C ASP A 210 5.50 -19.19 13.79
N LYS A 211 6.72 -19.76 13.89
CA LYS A 211 7.65 -19.91 12.75
C LYS A 211 7.05 -20.75 11.64
N ASN A 212 6.42 -21.88 11.96
CA ASN A 212 5.77 -22.74 10.95
C ASN A 212 4.65 -22.00 10.21
N LYS A 213 3.85 -21.21 10.91
CA LYS A 213 2.83 -20.34 10.30
C LYS A 213 3.46 -19.28 9.38
N LEU A 214 4.57 -18.69 9.79
CA LEU A 214 5.31 -17.72 8.97
C LEU A 214 5.91 -18.38 7.71
N ILE A 215 6.51 -19.57 7.85
CA ILE A 215 7.02 -20.36 6.71
C ILE A 215 5.90 -20.64 5.71
N ARG A 216 4.74 -21.10 6.18
CA ARG A 216 3.57 -21.32 5.33
C ARG A 216 3.14 -20.07 4.59
N LEU A 217 3.13 -18.92 5.25
CA LEU A 217 2.81 -17.63 4.65
C LEU A 217 3.82 -17.25 3.57
N VAL A 218 5.12 -17.40 3.81
CA VAL A 218 6.18 -17.11 2.84
C VAL A 218 6.08 -18.03 1.62
N GLN A 219 5.83 -19.32 1.82
CA GLN A 219 5.60 -20.29 0.73
C GLN A 219 4.39 -19.91 -0.13
N PHE A 220 3.29 -19.50 0.50
CA PHE A 220 2.10 -19.01 -0.19
C PHE A 220 2.39 -17.75 -1.02
N ILE A 221 3.12 -16.78 -0.45
CA ILE A 221 3.54 -15.57 -1.15
C ILE A 221 4.43 -15.90 -2.35
N ASN A 222 5.38 -16.83 -2.19
CA ASN A 222 6.26 -17.25 -3.29
C ASN A 222 5.46 -17.85 -4.45
N LYS A 223 4.50 -18.71 -4.14
CA LYS A 223 3.62 -19.34 -5.13
C LYS A 223 2.75 -18.31 -5.87
N THR A 224 2.24 -17.31 -5.16
CA THR A 224 1.30 -16.31 -5.65
C THR A 224 1.96 -14.93 -5.84
N HIS A 225 3.26 -14.90 -6.13
CA HIS A 225 4.06 -13.66 -6.18
C HIS A 225 3.62 -12.67 -7.28
N THR A 226 2.87 -13.15 -8.27
CA THR A 226 2.29 -12.32 -9.35
C THR A 226 0.92 -11.75 -9.00
N ASP A 227 0.29 -12.23 -7.92
CA ASP A 227 -1.04 -11.79 -7.53
C ASP A 227 -1.02 -10.39 -6.93
N GLY A 228 -2.13 -9.71 -7.05
CA GLY A 228 -2.32 -8.36 -6.54
C GLY A 228 -3.80 -7.98 -6.48
N ILE A 229 -4.07 -6.68 -6.51
CA ILE A 229 -5.43 -6.15 -6.53
C ILE A 229 -5.76 -5.58 -7.91
N THR A 230 -7.01 -5.75 -8.33
CA THR A 230 -7.53 -5.11 -9.55
C THR A 230 -8.65 -4.15 -9.17
N LEU A 231 -8.48 -2.89 -9.52
CA LEU A 231 -9.44 -1.82 -9.26
C LEU A 231 -10.11 -1.36 -10.55
N GLY A 232 -11.31 -0.79 -10.47
CA GLY A 232 -12.03 -0.24 -11.62
C GLY A 232 -13.06 -1.18 -12.23
N GLY A 233 -13.31 -1.06 -13.55
CA GLY A 233 -14.26 -1.92 -14.29
C GLY A 233 -15.72 -1.48 -14.20
N GLY A 234 -16.05 -0.40 -13.51
CA GLY A 234 -17.39 0.18 -13.50
C GLY A 234 -17.66 1.02 -14.74
N THR A 235 -18.81 0.81 -15.36
CA THR A 235 -19.30 1.62 -16.49
C THR A 235 -20.35 2.65 -16.04
N SER A 236 -20.77 2.60 -14.79
CA SER A 236 -21.82 3.48 -14.25
C SER A 236 -21.24 4.78 -13.70
N ASN A 237 -21.92 5.88 -14.00
CA ASN A 237 -21.64 7.18 -13.37
C ASN A 237 -22.02 7.21 -11.87
N ASN A 238 -22.70 6.17 -11.39
CA ASN A 238 -23.11 6.04 -9.99
C ASN A 238 -22.08 5.18 -9.24
N ILE A 239 -21.17 5.83 -8.57
CA ILE A 239 -20.22 5.16 -7.66
C ILE A 239 -21.00 4.72 -6.41
N ARG A 240 -21.00 3.41 -6.15
CA ARG A 240 -21.55 2.84 -4.91
C ARG A 240 -20.40 2.36 -4.03
N ILE A 241 -20.50 2.64 -2.75
CA ILE A 241 -19.59 2.13 -1.73
C ILE A 241 -20.21 0.87 -1.12
N PHE A 242 -19.46 -0.22 -1.14
CA PHE A 242 -19.81 -1.45 -0.44
C PHE A 242 -18.82 -1.64 0.70
N ALA A 243 -19.35 -1.89 1.90
CA ALA A 243 -18.57 -2.19 3.08
C ALA A 243 -18.98 -3.59 3.60
N TYR A 244 -17.99 -4.44 3.80
CA TYR A 244 -18.17 -5.78 4.37
C TYR A 244 -17.38 -5.82 5.66
N ALA A 245 -18.07 -6.00 6.77
CA ALA A 245 -17.47 -6.17 8.08
C ALA A 245 -17.87 -7.51 8.67
N ASP A 246 -16.96 -8.13 9.38
CA ASP A 246 -17.14 -9.43 10.02
C ASP A 246 -16.27 -9.52 11.28
N ALA A 247 -16.67 -10.32 12.26
CA ALA A 247 -15.91 -10.53 13.47
C ALA A 247 -15.81 -11.99 13.89
N ALA A 248 -14.60 -12.44 14.19
CA ALA A 248 -14.38 -13.73 14.84
C ALA A 248 -14.35 -13.54 16.36
N TYR A 249 -15.39 -14.01 17.04
CA TYR A 249 -15.58 -13.83 18.48
C TYR A 249 -14.58 -14.64 19.30
N GLY A 250 -13.95 -13.99 20.29
CA GLY A 250 -13.11 -14.63 21.31
C GLY A 250 -11.95 -15.49 20.77
N ILE A 251 -11.45 -15.21 19.57
CA ILE A 251 -10.51 -16.11 18.88
C ILE A 251 -9.05 -15.97 19.38
N HIS A 252 -8.74 -14.87 20.08
CA HIS A 252 -7.41 -14.64 20.65
C HIS A 252 -7.28 -15.20 22.06
N MET A 253 -6.05 -15.47 22.51
CA MET A 253 -5.76 -16.03 23.84
C MET A 253 -6.27 -15.20 25.03
N ASP A 254 -6.48 -13.91 24.83
CA ASP A 254 -7.02 -12.98 25.82
C ASP A 254 -8.52 -12.70 25.59
N ASP A 255 -9.23 -13.69 25.01
CA ASP A 255 -10.67 -13.68 24.72
C ASP A 255 -11.14 -12.49 23.85
N LYS A 256 -10.19 -11.78 23.22
CA LYS A 256 -10.53 -10.71 22.29
C LYS A 256 -10.91 -11.26 20.93
N SER A 257 -11.85 -10.58 20.32
CA SER A 257 -12.32 -10.87 18.97
C SER A 257 -11.37 -10.30 17.91
N HIS A 258 -11.52 -10.74 16.68
CA HIS A 258 -10.78 -10.23 15.53
C HIS A 258 -11.74 -9.62 14.53
N THR A 259 -11.48 -8.39 14.10
CA THR A 259 -12.28 -7.66 13.11
C THR A 259 -11.68 -7.78 11.73
N GLY A 260 -12.50 -8.06 10.73
CA GLY A 260 -12.23 -7.91 9.31
C GLY A 260 -13.12 -6.84 8.69
N LEU A 261 -12.57 -5.98 7.84
CA LEU A 261 -13.32 -4.99 7.08
C LEU A 261 -12.75 -4.87 5.68
N VAL A 262 -13.64 -4.83 4.70
CA VAL A 262 -13.31 -4.54 3.30
C VAL A 262 -14.24 -3.46 2.78
N ILE A 263 -13.69 -2.39 2.21
CA ILE A 263 -14.45 -1.35 1.50
C ILE A 263 -14.04 -1.38 0.03
N THR A 264 -15.04 -1.34 -0.86
CA THR A 264 -14.84 -1.40 -2.31
C THR A 264 -15.85 -0.52 -3.05
N PHE A 265 -15.49 -0.11 -4.27
CA PHE A 265 -16.41 0.50 -5.23
C PHE A 265 -16.98 -0.53 -6.24
N GLY A 266 -16.89 -1.81 -5.92
CA GLY A 266 -17.39 -2.94 -6.72
C GLY A 266 -16.29 -3.92 -7.10
N ARG A 267 -15.22 -3.50 -7.76
CA ARG A 267 -14.12 -4.39 -8.16
C ARG A 267 -12.84 -4.06 -7.40
N GLY A 268 -12.44 -4.99 -6.57
CA GLY A 268 -11.25 -4.88 -5.72
C GLY A 268 -11.42 -3.95 -4.52
N PRO A 269 -10.65 -4.20 -3.47
CA PRO A 269 -10.71 -3.41 -2.24
C PRO A 269 -9.97 -2.10 -2.39
N ILE A 270 -10.56 -1.00 -1.90
CA ILE A 270 -9.90 0.29 -1.74
C ILE A 270 -9.40 0.51 -0.32
N TYR A 271 -10.01 -0.17 0.64
CA TYR A 271 -9.57 -0.18 2.02
C TYR A 271 -9.82 -1.55 2.63
N VAL A 272 -8.84 -2.06 3.36
CA VAL A 272 -8.94 -3.32 4.08
C VAL A 272 -8.36 -3.13 5.47
N LYS A 273 -9.06 -3.68 6.45
CA LYS A 273 -8.58 -3.74 7.83
C LYS A 273 -8.74 -5.16 8.34
N SER A 274 -7.75 -5.64 9.03
CA SER A 274 -7.82 -6.87 9.80
C SER A 274 -7.09 -6.62 11.11
N GLY A 275 -7.69 -6.97 12.23
CA GLY A 275 -7.03 -6.66 13.49
C GLY A 275 -7.78 -7.18 14.72
N LYS A 276 -7.00 -7.42 15.76
CA LYS A 276 -7.50 -7.77 17.08
C LYS A 276 -8.25 -6.60 17.69
N GLN A 277 -9.43 -6.84 18.25
CA GLN A 277 -10.22 -5.84 18.97
C GLN A 277 -9.49 -5.38 20.23
N LYS A 278 -9.73 -4.14 20.64
CA LYS A 278 -9.04 -3.53 21.79
C LYS A 278 -9.59 -4.01 23.14
N PHE A 279 -10.85 -4.45 23.18
CA PHE A 279 -11.57 -4.89 24.35
C PHE A 279 -12.14 -6.30 24.16
N VAL A 280 -12.53 -6.95 25.26
CA VAL A 280 -13.20 -8.24 25.25
C VAL A 280 -14.70 -7.99 25.10
N THR A 281 -15.31 -8.60 24.11
CA THR A 281 -16.76 -8.56 23.88
C THR A 281 -17.45 -9.72 24.63
N LYS A 282 -18.67 -9.50 25.11
CA LYS A 282 -19.41 -10.49 25.90
C LYS A 282 -20.22 -11.47 25.05
N SER A 283 -20.40 -11.15 23.78
CA SER A 283 -21.17 -11.98 22.85
C SER A 283 -20.68 -11.81 21.42
N ASN A 284 -21.09 -12.76 20.57
CA ASN A 284 -20.82 -12.67 19.13
C ASN A 284 -21.45 -11.41 18.52
N CYS A 285 -22.68 -11.09 18.92
CA CYS A 285 -23.40 -9.89 18.46
C CYS A 285 -22.63 -8.61 18.81
N GLU A 286 -22.07 -8.50 20.02
CA GLU A 286 -21.28 -7.35 20.43
C GLU A 286 -19.98 -7.26 19.64
N ALA A 287 -19.35 -8.38 19.31
CA ALA A 287 -18.16 -8.42 18.47
C ALA A 287 -18.45 -7.92 17.04
N GLU A 288 -19.57 -8.33 16.46
CA GLU A 288 -20.04 -7.85 15.14
C GLU A 288 -20.34 -6.35 15.15
N ILE A 289 -21.10 -5.87 16.12
CA ILE A 289 -21.40 -4.45 16.28
C ILE A 289 -20.10 -3.65 16.40
N SER A 290 -19.15 -4.13 17.21
CA SER A 290 -17.85 -3.49 17.40
C SER A 290 -17.04 -3.43 16.11
N SER A 291 -17.16 -4.42 15.22
CA SER A 291 -16.50 -4.39 13.92
C SER A 291 -17.01 -3.27 13.01
N HIS A 292 -18.29 -2.92 13.12
CA HIS A 292 -18.93 -1.83 12.35
C HIS A 292 -18.59 -0.44 12.90
N TYR A 293 -18.38 -0.30 14.21
CA TYR A 293 -18.05 1.00 14.83
C TYR A 293 -16.56 1.36 14.78
N LEU A 294 -15.68 0.39 14.51
CA LEU A 294 -14.23 0.63 14.38
C LEU A 294 -13.83 1.03 12.95
N THR A 295 -14.79 1.29 12.12
CA THR A 295 -14.68 1.85 10.77
C THR A 295 -14.90 3.33 10.78
#